data_ed691ea5d1ed581162b56cfb607c121f
#
_entry.id   ed691ea5d1ed581162b56cfb607c121f
#
_cell.length_a   1.000
_cell.length_b   1.000
_cell.length_c   1.000
_cell.angle_alpha   90.00
_cell.angle_beta   90.00
_cell.angle_gamma   90.00
#
_symmetry.space_group_name_H-M   'P 1'
#
loop_
_entity.id
_entity.type
_entity.pdbx_description
1 polymer ?
#
loop_
_entity_poly.entity_id
_entity_poly.type
_entity_poly.pdbx_seq_one_letter_code
_entity_poly.pdbx_strand_id
1 'polypeptide(L)'
;MAAAVAFTDLGGLAGAGSPELGGLEEELLYLNFENIVGKSAALRKVLDQVAIVAPTGATVLLCGETGTGKELFARAIHNLSPRRQRTFVRLNCAAIPSGLVESELFGHEKGAFTGALMQKRGRLELADRGTFFLDEIGDISLELQPKLLRALQEHEFERLGSANTIRVDVRLIAATHRDLQGMIRKNQFREDLFYRLNVFPIEIPPLRDRREDIPLLVHYFVSRHSCQMQKRIKSVPKQAMDGLVNADWPGNIRQLENFIERCVIFTRGEELNVPCAELRGSAPSAGSTFEQATRQVIINALKSSSGRIAGQGRAAERLGLRRTTLQNKMRKLNISRDYSA
;
A
#
# COMPACT_ATOMS: atom_id res chain seq x y z
N MET A 1 19.13 19.14 22.74
CA MET A 1 17.85 19.69 23.25
C MET A 1 16.74 19.02 22.47
N ALA A 2 16.09 18.05 23.08
CA ALA A 2 14.95 17.33 22.51
C ALA A 2 13.71 18.22 22.55
N ALA A 3 13.18 18.58 21.39
CA ALA A 3 11.93 19.30 21.28
C ALA A 3 10.78 18.30 21.48
N ALA A 4 10.14 18.36 22.65
CA ALA A 4 8.88 17.73 22.93
C ALA A 4 7.82 18.38 22.02
N VAL A 5 7.30 17.64 21.04
CA VAL A 5 6.13 18.06 20.27
C VAL A 5 4.88 17.58 21.00
N ALA A 6 4.11 18.54 21.48
CA ALA A 6 2.88 18.33 22.22
C ALA A 6 1.80 17.66 21.34
N PHE A 7 1.24 16.59 21.87
CA PHE A 7 0.00 15.95 21.38
C PHE A 7 -1.20 16.83 21.75
N THR A 8 -1.83 17.44 20.75
CA THR A 8 -3.19 17.96 20.85
C THR A 8 -3.99 17.38 19.68
N ASP A 9 -4.61 16.23 19.88
CA ASP A 9 -5.89 15.78 19.34
C ASP A 9 -6.12 14.26 19.50
N LEU A 10 -5.98 13.77 20.73
CA LEU A 10 -6.59 12.48 21.14
C LEU A 10 -7.47 12.65 22.40
N GLY A 11 -8.12 13.81 22.51
CA GLY A 11 -9.04 14.14 23.60
C GLY A 11 -10.41 13.46 23.53
N GLY A 12 -10.44 12.14 23.31
CA GLY A 12 -11.70 11.39 23.23
C GLY A 12 -11.68 9.95 23.77
N LEU A 13 -10.54 9.44 24.24
CA LEU A 13 -10.41 8.02 24.65
C LEU A 13 -10.02 7.84 26.13
N ALA A 14 -10.23 8.83 26.98
CA ALA A 14 -10.10 8.65 28.42
C ALA A 14 -11.41 8.11 29.01
N GLY A 15 -11.59 6.81 29.02
CA GLY A 15 -12.75 6.17 29.64
C GLY A 15 -12.72 4.65 29.57
N ALA A 16 -12.26 4.02 30.67
CA ALA A 16 -12.32 2.62 31.03
C ALA A 16 -11.06 1.79 30.73
N GLY A 17 -10.14 1.81 31.68
CA GLY A 17 -8.92 1.03 31.71
C GLY A 17 -9.15 -0.46 31.84
N SER A 18 -8.33 -1.21 31.06
CA SER A 18 -7.92 -2.58 31.39
C SER A 18 -6.40 -2.56 31.52
N PRO A 19 -5.80 -3.15 32.57
CA PRO A 19 -4.37 -3.02 32.85
C PRO A 19 -3.43 -3.63 31.80
N GLU A 20 -3.93 -4.41 30.86
CA GLU A 20 -3.12 -5.01 29.78
C GLU A 20 -2.97 -4.12 28.54
N LEU A 21 -3.88 -3.14 28.34
CA LEU A 21 -3.79 -2.18 27.25
C LEU A 21 -2.97 -0.93 27.63
N GLY A 22 -2.95 -0.54 28.90
CA GLY A 22 -2.23 0.64 29.36
C GLY A 22 -0.70 0.54 29.23
N GLY A 23 -0.14 -0.66 29.38
CA GLY A 23 1.30 -0.89 29.16
C GLY A 23 1.72 -0.82 27.68
N LEU A 24 0.79 -1.11 26.76
CA LEU A 24 1.02 -1.03 25.32
C LEU A 24 0.91 0.42 24.80
N GLU A 25 0.10 1.26 25.43
CA GLU A 25 0.01 2.69 25.09
C GLU A 25 1.31 3.44 25.42
N GLU A 26 1.99 3.11 26.52
CA GLU A 26 3.30 3.66 26.85
C GLU A 26 4.40 3.19 25.87
N GLU A 27 4.40 1.93 25.42
CA GLU A 27 5.34 1.45 24.38
C GLU A 27 5.08 2.06 23.01
N LEU A 28 3.83 2.34 22.64
CA LEU A 28 3.45 3.03 21.41
C LEU A 28 3.87 4.52 21.41
N LEU A 29 3.91 5.17 22.57
CA LEU A 29 4.34 6.56 22.74
C LEU A 29 5.83 6.78 22.44
N TYR A 30 6.67 5.78 22.61
CA TYR A 30 8.13 5.90 22.41
C TYR A 30 8.58 5.84 20.95
N LEU A 31 7.72 5.40 20.00
CA LEU A 31 8.09 5.19 18.59
C LEU A 31 7.14 5.87 17.60
N ASN A 32 6.46 6.93 18.01
CA ASN A 32 5.43 7.58 17.22
C ASN A 32 6.00 8.54 16.17
N PHE A 33 6.50 7.96 15.07
CA PHE A 33 6.59 8.68 13.81
C PHE A 33 5.19 8.61 13.16
N GLU A 34 4.26 9.51 13.56
CA GLU A 34 3.00 9.78 12.85
C GLU A 34 2.26 8.53 12.30
N ASN A 35 1.84 7.63 13.18
CA ASN A 35 1.14 6.38 12.83
C ASN A 35 2.03 5.24 12.27
N ILE A 36 3.35 5.33 12.35
CA ILE A 36 4.23 4.19 12.09
C ILE A 36 4.32 3.36 13.38
N VAL A 37 3.67 2.20 13.37
CA VAL A 37 3.58 1.31 14.52
C VAL A 37 4.62 0.19 14.40
N GLY A 38 5.44 0.00 15.43
CA GLY A 38 6.40 -1.09 15.51
C GLY A 38 7.59 -0.79 16.43
N LYS A 39 8.33 -1.84 16.83
CA LYS A 39 9.49 -1.78 17.71
C LYS A 39 10.70 -2.58 17.24
N SER A 40 10.59 -3.27 16.09
CA SER A 40 11.65 -4.12 15.57
C SER A 40 12.93 -3.33 15.27
N ALA A 41 14.07 -4.00 15.40
CA ALA A 41 15.38 -3.42 15.06
C ALA A 41 15.45 -3.04 13.57
N ALA A 42 14.77 -3.79 12.69
CA ALA A 42 14.69 -3.49 11.27
C ALA A 42 13.94 -2.17 11.01
N LEU A 43 12.81 -1.94 11.70
CA LEU A 43 12.06 -0.68 11.59
C LEU A 43 12.84 0.50 12.15
N ARG A 44 13.51 0.32 13.31
CA ARG A 44 14.31 1.39 13.94
C ARG A 44 15.39 1.91 13.00
N LYS A 45 16.12 1.02 12.30
CA LYS A 45 17.12 1.43 11.29
C LYS A 45 16.53 2.33 10.20
N VAL A 46 15.31 2.03 9.75
CA VAL A 46 14.62 2.86 8.75
C VAL A 46 14.25 4.21 9.33
N LEU A 47 13.74 4.25 10.58
CA LEU A 47 13.38 5.50 11.25
C LEU A 47 14.60 6.38 11.53
N ASP A 48 15.74 5.78 11.86
CA ASP A 48 17.02 6.52 12.01
C ASP A 48 17.44 7.17 10.68
N GLN A 49 17.33 6.45 9.56
CA GLN A 49 17.60 7.01 8.22
C GLN A 49 16.63 8.14 7.87
N VAL A 50 15.34 7.99 8.22
CA VAL A 50 14.34 9.06 8.07
C VAL A 50 14.73 10.29 8.89
N ALA A 51 15.13 10.13 10.14
CA ALA A 51 15.55 11.24 11.01
C ALA A 51 16.78 11.97 10.46
N ILE A 52 17.75 11.25 9.89
CA ILE A 52 18.95 11.80 9.27
C ILE A 52 18.63 12.61 8.01
N VAL A 53 17.77 12.06 7.12
CA VAL A 53 17.52 12.70 5.81
C VAL A 53 16.44 13.77 5.87
N ALA A 54 15.51 13.72 6.83
CA ALA A 54 14.38 14.65 6.89
C ALA A 54 14.81 16.13 6.95
N PRO A 55 15.80 16.56 7.74
CA PRO A 55 16.24 17.96 7.78
C PRO A 55 16.90 18.45 6.49
N THR A 56 17.31 17.54 5.61
CA THR A 56 18.00 17.88 4.36
C THR A 56 17.02 18.17 3.22
N GLY A 57 17.52 18.79 2.13
CA GLY A 57 16.78 18.93 0.88
C GLY A 57 16.97 17.76 -0.09
N ALA A 58 17.68 16.69 0.31
CA ALA A 58 18.02 15.58 -0.57
C ALA A 58 16.79 14.84 -1.09
N THR A 59 16.89 14.37 -2.34
CA THR A 59 15.93 13.42 -2.92
C THR A 59 15.99 12.10 -2.17
N VAL A 60 14.83 11.53 -1.82
CA VAL A 60 14.74 10.25 -1.13
C VAL A 60 14.03 9.24 -2.01
N LEU A 61 14.61 8.05 -2.13
CA LEU A 61 14.01 6.91 -2.83
C LEU A 61 13.60 5.83 -1.82
N LEU A 62 12.29 5.67 -1.61
CA LEU A 62 11.73 4.63 -0.74
C LEU A 62 11.52 3.35 -1.52
N CYS A 63 12.31 2.33 -1.23
CA CYS A 63 12.19 1.00 -1.83
C CYS A 63 11.50 0.04 -0.86
N GLY A 64 10.61 -0.81 -1.36
CA GLY A 64 9.95 -1.82 -0.53
C GLY A 64 8.70 -2.38 -1.18
N GLU A 65 8.30 -3.56 -0.75
CA GLU A 65 7.14 -4.25 -1.28
C GLU A 65 5.85 -3.45 -1.17
N THR A 66 4.85 -3.82 -1.99
CA THR A 66 3.51 -3.22 -1.88
C THR A 66 2.91 -3.47 -0.49
N GLY A 67 2.31 -2.43 0.10
CA GLY A 67 1.66 -2.54 1.40
C GLY A 67 2.57 -2.43 2.63
N THR A 68 3.86 -2.11 2.47
CA THR A 68 4.82 -1.90 3.58
C THR A 68 4.66 -0.56 4.29
N GLY A 69 3.86 0.38 3.72
CA GLY A 69 3.60 1.69 4.31
C GLY A 69 4.48 2.82 3.79
N LYS A 70 5.06 2.73 2.57
CA LYS A 70 5.94 3.76 1.96
C LYS A 70 5.39 5.19 2.09
N GLU A 71 4.07 5.39 1.93
CA GLU A 71 3.46 6.72 2.08
C GLU A 71 3.60 7.29 3.50
N LEU A 72 3.54 6.45 4.54
CA LEU A 72 3.73 6.90 5.93
C LEU A 72 5.15 7.43 6.16
N PHE A 73 6.15 6.73 5.61
CA PHE A 73 7.55 7.20 5.67
C PHE A 73 7.74 8.50 4.88
N ALA A 74 7.12 8.63 3.71
CA ALA A 74 7.18 9.89 2.95
C ALA A 74 6.58 11.06 3.73
N ARG A 75 5.46 10.85 4.42
CA ARG A 75 4.84 11.85 5.30
C ARG A 75 5.73 12.17 6.51
N ALA A 76 6.33 11.17 7.14
CA ALA A 76 7.25 11.35 8.25
C ALA A 76 8.47 12.20 7.84
N ILE A 77 9.07 11.94 6.66
CA ILE A 77 10.15 12.74 6.10
C ILE A 77 9.73 14.20 5.88
N HIS A 78 8.53 14.41 5.34
CA HIS A 78 7.99 15.76 5.14
C HIS A 78 7.80 16.51 6.46
N ASN A 79 7.16 15.88 7.44
CA ASN A 79 6.78 16.50 8.71
C ASN A 79 7.98 16.80 9.60
N LEU A 80 9.06 16.02 9.48
CA LEU A 80 10.34 16.29 10.15
C LEU A 80 11.24 17.24 9.37
N SER A 81 10.82 17.71 8.19
CA SER A 81 11.61 18.58 7.33
C SER A 81 11.40 20.08 7.63
N PRO A 82 12.29 20.96 7.15
CA PRO A 82 12.05 22.42 7.17
C PRO A 82 10.80 22.84 6.39
N ARG A 83 10.30 21.98 5.49
CA ARG A 83 9.11 22.23 4.66
C ARG A 83 7.82 21.69 5.28
N ARG A 84 7.81 21.28 6.57
CA ARG A 84 6.65 20.67 7.26
C ARG A 84 5.35 21.49 7.23
N GLN A 85 5.46 22.81 7.13
CA GLN A 85 4.30 23.72 7.01
C GLN A 85 3.93 24.04 5.57
N ARG A 86 4.62 23.48 4.60
CA ARG A 86 4.37 23.65 3.18
C ARG A 86 3.50 22.51 2.64
N THR A 87 3.11 22.62 1.38
CA THR A 87 2.29 21.61 0.73
C THR A 87 3.01 20.26 0.62
N PHE A 88 2.30 19.18 0.93
CA PHE A 88 2.68 17.82 0.61
C PHE A 88 1.77 17.33 -0.52
N VAL A 89 2.28 17.32 -1.74
CA VAL A 89 1.53 16.89 -2.93
C VAL A 89 1.94 15.48 -3.28
N ARG A 90 0.97 14.59 -3.45
CA ARG A 90 1.19 13.20 -3.85
C ARG A 90 0.66 12.91 -5.23
N LEU A 91 1.35 12.02 -5.93
CA LEU A 91 0.89 11.41 -7.17
C LEU A 91 1.24 9.92 -7.14
N ASN A 92 0.26 9.07 -7.36
CA ASN A 92 0.49 7.64 -7.56
C ASN A 92 0.46 7.35 -9.06
N CYS A 93 1.62 6.97 -9.63
CA CYS A 93 1.77 6.77 -11.07
C CYS A 93 1.00 5.54 -11.57
N ALA A 94 0.84 4.51 -10.73
CA ALA A 94 0.10 3.30 -11.09
C ALA A 94 -1.42 3.50 -11.10
N ALA A 95 -1.94 4.49 -10.36
CA ALA A 95 -3.38 4.73 -10.24
C ALA A 95 -3.97 5.55 -11.37
N ILE A 96 -3.12 6.15 -12.23
CA ILE A 96 -3.54 7.06 -13.30
C ILE A 96 -3.34 6.36 -14.65
N PRO A 97 -4.32 6.40 -15.56
CA PRO A 97 -4.12 5.94 -16.94
C PRO A 97 -2.90 6.60 -17.58
N SER A 98 -2.07 5.84 -18.29
CA SER A 98 -0.79 6.31 -18.85
C SER A 98 -0.91 7.59 -19.68
N GLY A 99 -1.97 7.75 -20.48
CA GLY A 99 -2.22 8.95 -21.26
C GLY A 99 -2.58 10.20 -20.45
N LEU A 100 -2.87 10.08 -19.15
CA LEU A 100 -3.21 11.21 -18.29
C LEU A 100 -2.10 11.58 -17.31
N VAL A 101 -1.11 10.70 -17.10
CA VAL A 101 -0.02 10.92 -16.14
C VAL A 101 0.73 12.21 -16.45
N GLU A 102 1.00 12.49 -17.71
CA GLU A 102 1.69 13.71 -18.14
C GLU A 102 0.91 14.97 -17.77
N SER A 103 -0.39 14.97 -18.07
CA SER A 103 -1.28 16.07 -17.72
C SER A 103 -1.45 16.27 -16.20
N GLU A 104 -1.43 15.19 -15.42
CA GLU A 104 -1.45 15.29 -13.95
C GLU A 104 -0.11 15.83 -13.40
N LEU A 105 1.03 15.40 -13.93
CA LEU A 105 2.36 15.84 -13.52
C LEU A 105 2.60 17.31 -13.82
N PHE A 106 2.49 17.67 -15.11
CA PHE A 106 2.94 18.96 -15.63
C PHE A 106 1.79 19.96 -15.84
N GLY A 107 0.54 19.48 -15.88
CA GLY A 107 -0.60 20.31 -16.24
C GLY A 107 -0.75 20.48 -17.75
N HIS A 108 -1.78 21.20 -18.15
CA HIS A 108 -2.05 21.48 -19.57
C HIS A 108 -2.71 22.84 -19.77
N GLU A 109 -2.50 23.43 -20.93
CA GLU A 109 -3.23 24.60 -21.40
C GLU A 109 -4.55 24.19 -22.06
N LYS A 110 -5.47 25.14 -22.14
CA LYS A 110 -6.72 24.95 -22.90
C LYS A 110 -6.41 24.58 -24.35
N GLY A 111 -7.01 23.49 -24.86
CA GLY A 111 -6.80 23.02 -26.22
C GLY A 111 -5.55 22.13 -26.42
N ALA A 112 -4.81 21.80 -25.40
CA ALA A 112 -3.59 20.98 -25.51
C ALA A 112 -3.85 19.56 -26.07
N PHE A 113 -5.05 19.02 -25.87
CA PHE A 113 -5.52 17.75 -26.43
C PHE A 113 -7.04 17.72 -26.52
N THR A 114 -7.60 16.75 -27.22
CA THR A 114 -9.07 16.56 -27.35
C THR A 114 -9.67 16.31 -25.96
N GLY A 115 -10.43 17.28 -25.44
CA GLY A 115 -10.99 17.25 -24.07
C GLY A 115 -10.36 18.23 -23.09
N ALA A 116 -9.28 18.94 -23.45
CA ALA A 116 -8.68 20.01 -22.62
C ALA A 116 -9.52 21.31 -22.72
N LEU A 117 -10.69 21.31 -22.09
CA LEU A 117 -11.63 22.45 -22.15
C LEU A 117 -11.15 23.67 -21.36
N MET A 118 -10.35 23.46 -20.32
CA MET A 118 -9.80 24.49 -19.44
C MET A 118 -8.33 24.23 -19.18
N GLN A 119 -7.59 25.27 -18.77
CA GLN A 119 -6.24 25.12 -18.24
C GLN A 119 -6.25 24.35 -16.91
N LYS A 120 -5.27 23.48 -16.71
CA LYS A 120 -5.08 22.74 -15.46
C LYS A 120 -3.63 22.88 -14.97
N ARG A 121 -3.47 23.25 -13.70
CA ARG A 121 -2.16 23.24 -13.03
C ARG A 121 -1.74 21.81 -12.70
N GLY A 122 -0.47 21.48 -12.99
CA GLY A 122 0.11 20.17 -12.69
C GLY A 122 0.47 20.00 -11.23
N ARG A 123 0.71 18.73 -10.81
CA ARG A 123 1.12 18.41 -9.44
C ARG A 123 2.47 18.99 -9.06
N LEU A 124 3.41 19.10 -10.00
CA LEU A 124 4.71 19.76 -9.77
C LEU A 124 4.54 21.22 -9.42
N GLU A 125 3.66 21.94 -10.13
CA GLU A 125 3.36 23.34 -9.85
C GLU A 125 2.67 23.52 -8.49
N LEU A 126 1.75 22.61 -8.14
CA LEU A 126 1.08 22.61 -6.83
C LEU A 126 2.01 22.31 -5.66
N ALA A 127 3.12 21.60 -5.93
CA ALA A 127 4.14 21.27 -4.94
C ALA A 127 5.22 22.34 -4.77
N ASP A 128 5.11 23.45 -5.49
CA ASP A 128 6.12 24.51 -5.42
C ASP A 128 6.40 24.94 -3.98
N ARG A 129 7.69 25.06 -3.61
CA ARG A 129 8.21 25.32 -2.26
C ARG A 129 7.82 24.29 -1.21
N GLY A 130 7.20 23.18 -1.63
CA GLY A 130 6.75 22.08 -0.78
C GLY A 130 7.51 20.79 -1.01
N THR A 131 6.81 19.67 -0.78
CA THR A 131 7.30 18.32 -1.01
C THR A 131 6.42 17.63 -2.04
N PHE A 132 7.04 17.02 -3.04
CA PHE A 132 6.39 16.23 -4.05
C PHE A 132 6.67 14.74 -3.80
N PHE A 133 5.64 13.96 -3.56
CA PHE A 133 5.73 12.52 -3.37
C PHE A 133 5.23 11.79 -4.61
N LEU A 134 6.16 11.10 -5.29
CA LEU A 134 5.88 10.24 -6.45
C LEU A 134 5.84 8.78 -5.99
N ASP A 135 4.64 8.24 -5.86
CA ASP A 135 4.45 6.83 -5.54
C ASP A 135 4.44 5.99 -6.81
N GLU A 136 5.05 4.81 -6.73
CA GLU A 136 5.21 3.84 -7.82
C GLU A 136 5.88 4.45 -9.06
N ILE A 137 7.06 5.10 -8.84
CA ILE A 137 7.83 5.75 -9.92
C ILE A 137 8.25 4.78 -11.03
N GLY A 138 8.38 3.48 -10.74
CA GLY A 138 8.68 2.46 -11.75
C GLY A 138 7.56 2.22 -12.76
N ASP A 139 6.37 2.81 -12.58
CA ASP A 139 5.25 2.70 -13.51
C ASP A 139 5.17 3.86 -14.52
N ILE A 140 6.07 4.84 -14.42
CA ILE A 140 6.16 5.94 -15.39
C ILE A 140 6.67 5.41 -16.74
N SER A 141 5.95 5.75 -17.82
CA SER A 141 6.34 5.39 -19.18
C SER A 141 7.71 5.99 -19.57
N LEU A 142 8.46 5.28 -20.44
CA LEU A 142 9.75 5.76 -20.95
C LEU A 142 9.69 7.15 -21.57
N GLU A 143 8.58 7.48 -22.24
CA GLU A 143 8.37 8.77 -22.89
C GLU A 143 8.31 9.95 -21.90
N LEU A 144 7.83 9.70 -20.68
CA LEU A 144 7.72 10.72 -19.64
C LEU A 144 8.99 10.89 -18.80
N GLN A 145 9.84 9.88 -18.75
CA GLN A 145 11.06 9.90 -17.93
C GLN A 145 12.01 11.06 -18.29
N PRO A 146 12.26 11.40 -19.57
CA PRO A 146 13.09 12.57 -19.91
C PRO A 146 12.50 13.89 -19.44
N LYS A 147 11.18 14.08 -19.54
CA LYS A 147 10.50 15.31 -19.09
C LYS A 147 10.58 15.45 -17.56
N LEU A 148 10.39 14.33 -16.85
CA LEU A 148 10.56 14.31 -15.40
C LEU A 148 11.99 14.60 -15.00
N LEU A 149 12.98 14.00 -15.68
CA LEU A 149 14.40 14.24 -15.43
C LEU A 149 14.74 15.72 -15.57
N ARG A 150 14.30 16.37 -16.67
CA ARG A 150 14.50 17.82 -16.89
C ARG A 150 13.91 18.65 -15.75
N ALA A 151 12.67 18.35 -15.35
CA ALA A 151 12.02 19.05 -14.24
C ALA A 151 12.78 18.90 -12.91
N LEU A 152 13.43 17.75 -12.67
CA LEU A 152 14.20 17.49 -11.45
C LEU A 152 15.62 18.05 -11.47
N GLN A 153 16.22 18.24 -12.65
CA GLN A 153 17.58 18.76 -12.81
C GLN A 153 17.60 20.28 -12.94
N GLU A 154 16.73 20.81 -13.80
CA GLU A 154 16.68 22.23 -14.14
C GLU A 154 15.73 23.01 -13.24
N HIS A 155 14.89 22.31 -12.44
CA HIS A 155 13.80 22.90 -11.66
C HIS A 155 12.80 23.68 -12.52
N GLU A 156 12.67 23.28 -13.79
CA GLU A 156 11.84 23.92 -14.81
C GLU A 156 11.07 22.87 -15.60
N PHE A 157 9.86 23.21 -16.00
CA PHE A 157 9.06 22.38 -16.88
C PHE A 157 8.10 23.25 -17.70
N GLU A 158 7.44 22.64 -18.69
CA GLU A 158 6.43 23.24 -19.54
C GLU A 158 5.12 22.46 -19.41
N ARG A 159 3.98 23.17 -19.43
CA ARG A 159 2.67 22.51 -19.50
C ARG A 159 2.45 21.93 -20.89
N LEU A 160 1.63 20.89 -20.97
CA LEU A 160 1.19 20.37 -22.28
C LEU A 160 0.52 21.48 -23.08
N GLY A 161 0.92 21.65 -24.34
CA GLY A 161 0.40 22.67 -25.23
C GLY A 161 0.94 24.10 -25.00
N SER A 162 2.01 24.24 -24.20
CA SER A 162 2.68 25.52 -23.94
C SER A 162 4.18 25.39 -24.09
N ALA A 163 4.80 26.46 -24.60
CA ALA A 163 6.25 26.63 -24.59
C ALA A 163 6.72 27.53 -23.42
N ASN A 164 5.83 27.92 -22.51
CA ASN A 164 6.17 28.76 -21.37
C ASN A 164 6.82 27.92 -20.29
N THR A 165 8.06 28.21 -19.94
CA THR A 165 8.83 27.58 -18.88
C THR A 165 8.35 28.04 -17.51
N ILE A 166 8.04 27.10 -16.65
CA ILE A 166 7.63 27.30 -15.24
C ILE A 166 8.71 26.80 -14.33
N ARG A 167 9.19 27.67 -13.44
CA ARG A 167 10.18 27.33 -12.40
C ARG A 167 9.51 26.87 -11.13
N VAL A 168 10.06 25.83 -10.51
CA VAL A 168 9.56 25.26 -9.25
C VAL A 168 10.70 24.84 -8.34
N ASP A 169 10.52 25.04 -7.04
CA ASP A 169 11.42 24.54 -6.01
C ASP A 169 10.72 23.43 -5.22
N VAL A 170 10.91 22.19 -5.60
CA VAL A 170 10.26 21.05 -4.95
C VAL A 170 11.28 20.11 -4.30
N ARG A 171 10.99 19.66 -3.07
CA ARG A 171 11.67 18.51 -2.49
C ARG A 171 11.01 17.23 -3.00
N LEU A 172 11.78 16.36 -3.63
CA LEU A 172 11.28 15.10 -4.15
C LEU A 172 11.45 13.95 -3.15
N ILE A 173 10.37 13.16 -2.98
CA ILE A 173 10.39 11.83 -2.38
C ILE A 173 9.77 10.90 -3.41
N ALA A 174 10.49 9.87 -3.82
CA ALA A 174 9.98 8.84 -4.75
C ALA A 174 9.82 7.52 -4.03
N ALA A 175 8.84 6.69 -4.46
CA ALA A 175 8.65 5.37 -3.92
C ALA A 175 8.43 4.34 -5.03
N THR A 176 8.89 3.12 -4.82
CA THR A 176 8.68 1.99 -5.75
C THR A 176 8.75 0.65 -5.04
N HIS A 177 8.03 -0.33 -5.58
CA HIS A 177 8.20 -1.74 -5.23
C HIS A 177 8.99 -2.50 -6.30
N ARG A 178 9.32 -1.85 -7.43
CA ARG A 178 10.02 -2.49 -8.56
C ARG A 178 11.53 -2.40 -8.41
N ASP A 179 12.23 -3.41 -8.95
CA ASP A 179 13.68 -3.39 -9.16
C ASP A 179 14.02 -2.45 -10.32
N LEU A 180 14.29 -1.17 -10.02
CA LEU A 180 14.65 -0.17 -11.03
C LEU A 180 15.94 -0.54 -11.77
N GLN A 181 16.92 -1.15 -11.10
CA GLN A 181 18.17 -1.59 -11.74
C GLN A 181 17.91 -2.71 -12.75
N GLY A 182 17.02 -3.66 -12.41
CA GLY A 182 16.55 -4.68 -13.34
C GLY A 182 15.79 -4.09 -14.53
N MET A 183 15.02 -3.01 -14.30
CA MET A 183 14.32 -2.29 -15.38
C MET A 183 15.29 -1.53 -16.30
N ILE A 184 16.37 -0.96 -15.77
CA ILE A 184 17.42 -0.31 -16.59
C ILE A 184 18.04 -1.35 -17.53
N ARG A 185 18.42 -2.52 -17.02
CA ARG A 185 18.98 -3.63 -17.85
C ARG A 185 18.03 -4.06 -18.97
N LYS A 186 16.71 -3.88 -18.78
CA LYS A 186 15.66 -4.22 -19.77
C LYS A 186 15.25 -3.02 -20.63
N ASN A 187 15.93 -1.88 -20.56
CA ASN A 187 15.58 -0.63 -21.22
C ASN A 187 14.13 -0.15 -20.93
N GLN A 188 13.62 -0.41 -19.71
CA GLN A 188 12.30 0.01 -19.26
C GLN A 188 12.37 1.22 -18.31
N PHE A 189 13.55 1.58 -17.85
CA PHE A 189 13.82 2.74 -17.01
C PHE A 189 15.16 3.37 -17.40
N ARG A 190 15.24 4.70 -17.43
CA ARG A 190 16.46 5.42 -17.80
C ARG A 190 17.45 5.44 -16.64
N GLU A 191 18.70 5.21 -16.95
CA GLU A 191 19.79 5.20 -15.99
C GLU A 191 20.05 6.62 -15.38
N ASP A 192 19.98 7.67 -16.18
CA ASP A 192 20.16 9.04 -15.74
C ASP A 192 19.08 9.48 -14.73
N LEU A 193 17.83 9.11 -14.95
CA LEU A 193 16.73 9.35 -14.01
C LEU A 193 16.95 8.55 -12.71
N PHE A 194 17.38 7.29 -12.81
CA PHE A 194 17.66 6.48 -11.62
C PHE A 194 18.70 7.15 -10.72
N TYR A 195 19.83 7.61 -11.26
CA TYR A 195 20.86 8.28 -10.43
C TYR A 195 20.35 9.59 -9.82
N ARG A 196 19.46 10.31 -10.49
CA ARG A 196 18.85 11.53 -9.93
C ARG A 196 17.87 11.22 -8.79
N LEU A 197 17.19 10.08 -8.82
CA LEU A 197 16.27 9.63 -7.77
C LEU A 197 17.00 8.97 -6.61
N ASN A 198 18.05 8.19 -6.89
CA ASN A 198 18.76 7.34 -5.93
C ASN A 198 19.86 8.08 -5.16
N VAL A 199 19.56 9.30 -4.68
CA VAL A 199 20.50 10.10 -3.87
C VAL A 199 20.54 9.56 -2.44
N PHE A 200 19.39 9.32 -1.83
CA PHE A 200 19.29 8.71 -0.50
C PHE A 200 18.26 7.57 -0.53
N PRO A 201 18.70 6.35 -0.80
CA PRO A 201 17.80 5.20 -0.79
C PRO A 201 17.48 4.75 0.64
N ILE A 202 16.21 4.41 0.88
CA ILE A 202 15.72 3.82 2.13
C ILE A 202 14.97 2.55 1.76
N GLU A 203 15.44 1.41 2.26
CA GLU A 203 14.79 0.13 2.07
C GLU A 203 13.85 -0.16 3.24
N ILE A 204 12.56 -0.28 2.95
CA ILE A 204 11.53 -0.59 3.93
C ILE A 204 11.35 -2.10 3.99
N PRO A 205 11.65 -2.75 5.13
CA PRO A 205 11.57 -4.19 5.25
C PRO A 205 10.12 -4.69 5.13
N PRO A 206 9.88 -5.83 4.46
CA PRO A 206 8.58 -6.46 4.44
C PRO A 206 8.19 -6.95 5.85
N LEU A 207 6.89 -7.18 6.06
CA LEU A 207 6.36 -7.50 7.38
C LEU A 207 6.91 -8.82 7.94
N ARG A 208 7.22 -9.81 7.07
CA ARG A 208 7.84 -11.08 7.47
C ARG A 208 9.24 -10.95 8.08
N ASP A 209 9.97 -9.85 7.79
CA ASP A 209 11.31 -9.57 8.32
C ASP A 209 11.25 -8.72 9.60
N ARG A 210 10.03 -8.33 10.03
CA ARG A 210 9.75 -7.59 11.28
C ARG A 210 8.55 -8.17 12.02
N ARG A 211 8.53 -9.48 12.20
CA ARG A 211 7.42 -10.21 12.83
C ARG A 211 7.12 -9.73 14.25
N GLU A 212 8.12 -9.18 14.94
CA GLU A 212 7.99 -8.57 16.26
C GLU A 212 7.00 -7.40 16.30
N ASP A 213 6.76 -6.76 15.15
CA ASP A 213 5.84 -5.63 15.03
C ASP A 213 4.39 -6.09 14.85
N ILE A 214 4.15 -7.36 14.44
CA ILE A 214 2.81 -7.87 14.13
C ILE A 214 1.86 -7.77 15.34
N PRO A 215 2.24 -8.17 16.57
CA PRO A 215 1.33 -8.02 17.71
C PRO A 215 0.88 -6.58 17.95
N LEU A 216 1.79 -5.62 17.85
CA LEU A 216 1.49 -4.19 18.01
C LEU A 216 0.53 -3.70 16.91
N LEU A 217 0.80 -4.06 15.65
CA LEU A 217 -0.06 -3.74 14.51
C LEU A 217 -1.46 -4.35 14.65
N VAL A 218 -1.56 -5.60 15.11
CA VAL A 218 -2.83 -6.27 15.35
C VAL A 218 -3.64 -5.52 16.41
N HIS A 219 -3.05 -5.21 17.56
CA HIS A 219 -3.73 -4.44 18.61
C HIS A 219 -4.15 -3.06 18.13
N TYR A 220 -3.29 -2.36 17.41
CA TYR A 220 -3.60 -1.06 16.80
C TYR A 220 -4.80 -1.14 15.86
N PHE A 221 -4.83 -2.10 14.93
CA PHE A 221 -5.93 -2.25 14.00
C PHE A 221 -7.23 -2.72 14.68
N VAL A 222 -7.14 -3.64 15.62
CA VAL A 222 -8.31 -4.07 16.41
C VAL A 222 -8.92 -2.89 17.15
N SER A 223 -8.12 -2.08 17.85
CA SER A 223 -8.59 -0.88 18.56
C SER A 223 -9.25 0.11 17.59
N ARG A 224 -8.57 0.45 16.49
CA ARG A 224 -9.05 1.40 15.48
C ARG A 224 -10.38 0.97 14.86
N HIS A 225 -10.47 -0.27 14.37
CA HIS A 225 -11.68 -0.77 13.71
C HIS A 225 -12.82 -1.03 14.70
N SER A 226 -12.50 -1.48 15.92
CA SER A 226 -13.50 -1.63 16.99
C SER A 226 -14.13 -0.31 17.36
N CYS A 227 -13.34 0.74 17.49
CA CYS A 227 -13.84 2.09 17.74
C CYS A 227 -14.75 2.58 16.60
N GLN A 228 -14.32 2.43 15.34
CA GLN A 228 -15.12 2.84 14.18
C GLN A 228 -16.46 2.09 14.06
N MET A 229 -16.48 0.80 14.46
CA MET A 229 -17.67 -0.05 14.39
C MET A 229 -18.47 -0.11 15.70
N GLN A 230 -18.08 0.67 16.71
CA GLN A 230 -18.69 0.70 18.03
C GLN A 230 -18.77 -0.70 18.69
N LYS A 231 -17.77 -1.53 18.44
CA LYS A 231 -17.64 -2.87 19.03
C LYS A 231 -16.72 -2.82 20.25
N ARG A 232 -16.95 -3.72 21.21
CA ARG A 232 -16.10 -3.88 22.40
C ARG A 232 -15.31 -5.16 22.31
N ILE A 233 -14.16 -5.12 21.63
CA ILE A 233 -13.22 -6.24 21.56
C ILE A 233 -12.10 -5.94 22.55
N LYS A 234 -11.94 -6.82 23.56
CA LYS A 234 -10.98 -6.64 24.67
C LYS A 234 -9.73 -7.46 24.51
N SER A 235 -9.80 -8.58 23.78
CA SER A 235 -8.69 -9.52 23.69
C SER A 235 -8.57 -10.16 22.32
N VAL A 236 -7.33 -10.57 22.01
CA VAL A 236 -7.01 -11.43 20.86
C VAL A 236 -6.54 -12.77 21.40
N PRO A 237 -7.14 -13.91 21.03
CA PRO A 237 -6.73 -15.23 21.52
C PRO A 237 -5.25 -15.48 21.23
N LYS A 238 -4.50 -16.03 22.20
CA LYS A 238 -3.06 -16.30 22.05
C LYS A 238 -2.77 -17.16 20.82
N GLN A 239 -3.54 -18.24 20.63
CA GLN A 239 -3.39 -19.12 19.47
C GLN A 239 -3.61 -18.37 18.12
N ALA A 240 -4.53 -17.43 18.10
CA ALA A 240 -4.78 -16.58 16.92
C ALA A 240 -3.59 -15.63 16.70
N MET A 241 -3.07 -14.99 17.77
CA MET A 241 -1.90 -14.12 17.67
C MET A 241 -0.68 -14.90 17.15
N ASP A 242 -0.41 -16.08 17.67
CA ASP A 242 0.68 -16.95 17.20
C ASP A 242 0.53 -17.28 15.71
N GLY A 243 -0.70 -17.53 15.25
CA GLY A 243 -0.99 -17.75 13.84
C GLY A 243 -0.72 -16.50 12.97
N LEU A 244 -1.11 -15.32 13.45
CA LEU A 244 -0.88 -14.04 12.76
C LEU A 244 0.61 -13.71 12.64
N VAL A 245 1.39 -13.94 13.69
CA VAL A 245 2.85 -13.69 13.72
C VAL A 245 3.60 -14.63 12.76
N ASN A 246 3.14 -15.88 12.63
CA ASN A 246 3.79 -16.88 11.78
C ASN A 246 3.40 -16.82 10.31
N ALA A 247 2.40 -16.05 9.95
CA ALA A 247 1.98 -15.87 8.56
C ALA A 247 2.96 -14.95 7.78
N ASP A 248 3.11 -15.18 6.47
CA ASP A 248 4.12 -14.49 5.64
C ASP A 248 3.69 -13.10 5.16
N TRP A 249 2.41 -12.81 5.11
CA TRP A 249 1.84 -11.53 4.72
C TRP A 249 2.41 -10.95 3.42
N PRO A 250 2.23 -11.59 2.24
CA PRO A 250 2.77 -11.09 0.97
C PRO A 250 2.25 -9.69 0.59
N GLY A 251 1.08 -9.29 1.08
CA GLY A 251 0.55 -7.92 0.96
C GLY A 251 0.90 -7.02 2.14
N ASN A 252 1.84 -7.45 3.01
CA ASN A 252 2.39 -6.69 4.13
C ASN A 252 1.32 -6.11 5.07
N ILE A 253 1.52 -4.89 5.55
CA ILE A 253 0.62 -4.22 6.52
C ILE A 253 -0.78 -4.05 5.95
N ARG A 254 -0.90 -3.72 4.65
CA ARG A 254 -2.23 -3.55 4.00
C ARG A 254 -3.05 -4.85 4.04
N GLN A 255 -2.41 -5.99 3.83
CA GLN A 255 -3.08 -7.29 3.92
C GLN A 255 -3.47 -7.61 5.37
N LEU A 256 -2.57 -7.36 6.32
CA LEU A 256 -2.84 -7.55 7.75
C LEU A 256 -4.01 -6.66 8.20
N GLU A 257 -4.02 -5.37 7.87
CA GLU A 257 -5.10 -4.43 8.18
C GLU A 257 -6.45 -4.92 7.67
N ASN A 258 -6.54 -5.27 6.37
CA ASN A 258 -7.76 -5.79 5.76
C ASN A 258 -8.22 -7.11 6.40
N PHE A 259 -7.27 -7.97 6.81
CA PHE A 259 -7.58 -9.21 7.49
C PHE A 259 -8.18 -8.95 8.87
N ILE A 260 -7.54 -8.08 9.66
CA ILE A 260 -8.05 -7.70 11.00
C ILE A 260 -9.39 -6.98 10.91
N GLU A 261 -9.58 -6.08 9.95
CA GLU A 261 -10.88 -5.43 9.71
C GLU A 261 -11.99 -6.47 9.52
N ARG A 262 -11.78 -7.48 8.68
CA ARG A 262 -12.74 -8.59 8.50
C ARG A 262 -12.98 -9.35 9.79
N CYS A 263 -11.92 -9.67 10.56
CA CYS A 263 -12.07 -10.33 11.84
C CYS A 263 -12.95 -9.51 12.80
N VAL A 264 -12.74 -8.20 12.88
CA VAL A 264 -13.55 -7.28 13.69
C VAL A 264 -15.02 -7.27 13.21
N ILE A 265 -15.28 -7.26 11.89
CA ILE A 265 -16.64 -7.31 11.33
C ILE A 265 -17.37 -8.56 11.79
N PHE A 266 -16.74 -9.73 11.73
CA PHE A 266 -17.36 -11.01 12.09
C PHE A 266 -17.41 -11.29 13.58
N THR A 267 -16.67 -10.55 14.40
CA THR A 267 -16.67 -10.71 15.87
C THR A 267 -17.98 -10.20 16.46
N ARG A 268 -18.67 -11.05 17.26
CA ARG A 268 -19.92 -10.72 17.97
C ARG A 268 -19.73 -10.54 19.48
N GLY A 269 -18.60 -10.96 20.03
CA GLY A 269 -18.26 -10.94 21.46
C GLY A 269 -17.13 -9.98 21.76
N GLU A 270 -16.54 -10.14 22.96
CA GLU A 270 -15.42 -9.33 23.46
C GLU A 270 -14.04 -9.88 23.05
N GLU A 271 -13.97 -11.07 22.49
CA GLU A 271 -12.76 -11.71 22.02
C GLU A 271 -12.74 -11.76 20.48
N LEU A 272 -11.62 -11.38 19.85
CA LEU A 272 -11.47 -11.32 18.40
C LEU A 272 -11.63 -12.72 17.78
N ASN A 273 -12.59 -12.87 16.89
CA ASN A 273 -12.77 -14.09 16.13
C ASN A 273 -11.85 -14.12 14.91
N VAL A 274 -10.79 -14.91 14.97
CA VAL A 274 -9.81 -15.05 13.88
C VAL A 274 -10.00 -16.39 13.18
N PRO A 275 -10.30 -16.44 11.88
CA PRO A 275 -10.44 -17.69 11.12
C PRO A 275 -9.05 -18.31 10.87
N CYS A 276 -8.53 -19.07 11.83
CA CYS A 276 -7.19 -19.67 11.76
C CYS A 276 -6.98 -20.58 10.53
N ALA A 277 -8.04 -21.08 9.92
CA ALA A 277 -7.97 -21.86 8.69
C ALA A 277 -7.46 -21.03 7.49
N GLU A 278 -7.80 -19.74 7.42
CA GLU A 278 -7.31 -18.82 6.38
C GLU A 278 -5.83 -18.47 6.55
N LEU A 279 -5.31 -18.47 7.79
CA LEU A 279 -3.89 -18.21 8.08
C LEU A 279 -2.99 -19.36 7.62
N ARG A 280 -3.48 -20.61 7.67
CA ARG A 280 -2.72 -21.79 7.22
C ARG A 280 -2.72 -21.96 5.70
N GLY A 281 -3.63 -21.30 4.99
CA GLY A 281 -3.78 -21.36 3.54
C GLY A 281 -3.09 -20.25 2.77
N SER A 282 -2.45 -19.29 3.43
CA SER A 282 -1.77 -18.16 2.78
C SER A 282 -0.31 -18.42 2.42
N ALA A 283 0.07 -19.68 2.10
CA ALA A 283 1.16 -19.86 1.16
C ALA A 283 0.62 -19.49 -0.23
N PRO A 284 0.96 -18.34 -0.84
CA PRO A 284 0.67 -18.15 -2.24
C PRO A 284 1.54 -19.17 -2.96
N SER A 285 0.92 -20.18 -3.57
CA SER A 285 1.55 -20.80 -4.72
C SER A 285 1.85 -19.65 -5.68
N ALA A 286 3.08 -19.19 -5.70
CA ALA A 286 3.59 -18.25 -6.70
C ALA A 286 3.13 -18.78 -8.06
N GLY A 287 2.15 -18.08 -8.70
CA GLY A 287 1.69 -18.43 -10.02
C GLY A 287 0.23 -18.85 -10.17
N SER A 288 -0.64 -18.78 -9.14
CA SER A 288 -2.06 -19.01 -9.41
C SER A 288 -2.66 -17.79 -10.12
N THR A 289 -2.72 -17.88 -11.44
CA THR A 289 -3.49 -16.93 -12.25
C THR A 289 -4.97 -16.97 -11.81
N PHE A 290 -5.72 -15.88 -12.06
CA PHE A 290 -7.17 -15.84 -11.85
C PHE A 290 -7.88 -17.08 -12.42
N GLU A 291 -7.33 -17.65 -13.48
CA GLU A 291 -7.83 -18.90 -14.09
C GLU A 291 -7.63 -20.13 -13.20
N GLN A 292 -6.50 -20.25 -12.50
CA GLN A 292 -6.24 -21.36 -11.57
C GLN A 292 -7.10 -21.27 -10.32
N ALA A 293 -7.31 -20.07 -9.75
CA ALA A 293 -8.22 -19.85 -8.65
C ALA A 293 -9.67 -20.20 -9.05
N THR A 294 -10.10 -19.75 -10.23
CA THR A 294 -11.40 -20.07 -10.80
C THR A 294 -11.55 -21.59 -11.05
N ARG A 295 -10.49 -22.23 -11.53
CA ARG A 295 -10.44 -23.68 -11.75
C ARG A 295 -10.63 -24.44 -10.44
N GLN A 296 -9.95 -24.06 -9.37
CA GLN A 296 -10.04 -24.73 -8.06
C GLN A 296 -11.43 -24.58 -7.44
N VAL A 297 -12.04 -23.41 -7.53
CA VAL A 297 -13.41 -23.15 -7.06
C VAL A 297 -14.42 -24.03 -7.80
N ILE A 298 -14.29 -24.17 -9.12
CA ILE A 298 -15.17 -25.04 -9.93
C ILE A 298 -14.96 -26.51 -9.56
N ILE A 299 -13.73 -26.97 -9.40
CA ILE A 299 -13.39 -28.34 -9.00
C ILE A 299 -13.99 -28.67 -7.64
N ASN A 300 -13.85 -27.78 -6.66
CA ASN A 300 -14.41 -27.98 -5.32
C ASN A 300 -15.93 -28.06 -5.34
N ALA A 301 -16.60 -27.22 -6.14
CA ALA A 301 -18.05 -27.27 -6.31
C ALA A 301 -18.51 -28.56 -7.01
N LEU A 302 -17.76 -29.09 -7.96
CA LEU A 302 -18.02 -30.36 -8.62
C LEU A 302 -17.81 -31.55 -7.68
N LYS A 303 -16.74 -31.59 -6.91
CA LYS A 303 -16.50 -32.63 -5.89
C LYS A 303 -17.62 -32.68 -4.88
N SER A 304 -18.05 -31.52 -4.33
CA SER A 304 -19.14 -31.47 -3.35
C SER A 304 -20.53 -31.74 -3.92
N SER A 305 -20.69 -31.86 -5.24
CA SER A 305 -21.93 -32.21 -5.95
C SER A 305 -21.83 -33.53 -6.73
N SER A 306 -20.80 -34.38 -6.44
CA SER A 306 -20.55 -35.66 -7.11
C SER A 306 -20.60 -35.56 -8.64
N GLY A 307 -19.91 -34.53 -9.20
CA GLY A 307 -19.81 -34.27 -10.64
C GLY A 307 -21.09 -33.74 -11.31
N ARG A 308 -22.19 -33.54 -10.58
CA ARG A 308 -23.47 -33.11 -11.15
C ARG A 308 -23.53 -31.57 -11.29
N ILE A 309 -23.70 -31.09 -12.53
CA ILE A 309 -23.62 -29.65 -12.88
C ILE A 309 -24.95 -28.94 -12.64
N ALA A 310 -26.12 -29.55 -12.96
CA ALA A 310 -27.43 -28.89 -12.94
C ALA A 310 -28.42 -29.57 -11.99
N GLY A 311 -29.28 -28.80 -11.31
CA GLY A 311 -30.30 -29.22 -10.35
C GLY A 311 -30.11 -28.54 -9.00
N GLN A 312 -31.12 -28.70 -8.11
CA GLN A 312 -31.18 -28.13 -6.78
C GLN A 312 -29.99 -28.62 -5.91
N GLY A 313 -29.20 -27.71 -5.31
CA GLY A 313 -28.01 -28.02 -4.51
C GLY A 313 -26.75 -28.44 -5.29
N ARG A 314 -26.73 -28.33 -6.64
CA ARG A 314 -25.62 -28.79 -7.49
C ARG A 314 -24.63 -27.68 -7.86
N ALA A 315 -23.53 -28.04 -8.55
CA ALA A 315 -22.38 -27.15 -8.76
C ALA A 315 -22.74 -25.77 -9.36
N ALA A 316 -23.63 -25.68 -10.31
CA ALA A 316 -24.06 -24.42 -10.93
C ALA A 316 -24.77 -23.49 -9.95
N GLU A 317 -25.70 -24.04 -9.16
CA GLU A 317 -26.46 -23.30 -8.16
C GLU A 317 -25.58 -22.83 -7.00
N ARG A 318 -24.68 -23.69 -6.51
CA ARG A 318 -23.69 -23.33 -5.46
C ARG A 318 -22.75 -22.23 -5.86
N LEU A 319 -22.46 -22.10 -7.16
CA LEU A 319 -21.59 -21.07 -7.71
C LEU A 319 -22.38 -19.84 -8.19
N GLY A 320 -23.72 -19.81 -8.04
CA GLY A 320 -24.56 -18.72 -8.54
C GLY A 320 -24.50 -18.55 -10.06
N LEU A 321 -24.13 -19.59 -10.82
CA LEU A 321 -23.95 -19.56 -12.26
C LEU A 321 -25.06 -20.32 -13.00
N ARG A 322 -25.42 -19.84 -14.20
CA ARG A 322 -26.25 -20.62 -15.11
C ARG A 322 -25.48 -21.86 -15.61
N ARG A 323 -26.18 -22.98 -15.83
CA ARG A 323 -25.61 -24.24 -16.32
C ARG A 323 -24.69 -24.05 -17.53
N THR A 324 -25.15 -23.29 -18.51
CA THR A 324 -24.39 -22.98 -19.75
C THR A 324 -23.12 -22.20 -19.48
N THR A 325 -23.17 -21.23 -18.57
CA THR A 325 -22.01 -20.41 -18.17
C THR A 325 -20.95 -21.28 -17.46
N LEU A 326 -21.37 -22.18 -16.57
CA LEU A 326 -20.46 -23.10 -15.90
C LEU A 326 -19.83 -24.09 -16.89
N GLN A 327 -20.59 -24.65 -17.81
CA GLN A 327 -20.08 -25.55 -18.84
C GLN A 327 -19.08 -24.88 -19.77
N ASN A 328 -19.30 -23.63 -20.17
CA ASN A 328 -18.36 -22.88 -20.99
C ASN A 328 -17.07 -22.57 -20.23
N LYS A 329 -17.15 -22.20 -18.95
CA LYS A 329 -15.97 -22.00 -18.09
C LYS A 329 -15.18 -23.30 -17.88
N MET A 330 -15.86 -24.42 -17.64
CA MET A 330 -15.23 -25.74 -17.52
C MET A 330 -14.48 -26.12 -18.80
N ARG A 331 -15.09 -25.91 -19.99
CA ARG A 331 -14.43 -26.17 -21.28
C ARG A 331 -13.20 -25.30 -21.47
N LYS A 332 -13.30 -23.97 -21.17
CA LYS A 332 -12.19 -23.03 -21.29
C LYS A 332 -11.02 -23.36 -20.35
N LEU A 333 -11.31 -23.92 -19.17
CA LEU A 333 -10.34 -24.29 -18.15
C LEU A 333 -9.90 -25.76 -18.18
N ASN A 334 -10.27 -26.53 -19.23
CA ASN A 334 -9.98 -27.96 -19.37
C ASN A 334 -10.33 -28.79 -18.12
N ILE A 335 -11.54 -28.59 -17.56
CA ILE A 335 -12.03 -29.33 -16.40
C ILE A 335 -12.94 -30.47 -16.90
N SER A 336 -12.55 -31.73 -16.65
CA SER A 336 -13.39 -32.91 -16.95
C SER A 336 -14.49 -33.11 -15.91
N ARG A 337 -15.53 -33.91 -16.28
CA ARG A 337 -16.67 -34.21 -15.37
C ARG A 337 -16.39 -35.34 -14.39
N ASP A 338 -15.35 -36.10 -14.62
CA ASP A 338 -15.06 -37.32 -13.84
C ASP A 338 -14.31 -37.00 -12.56
N TYR A 339 -15.03 -36.47 -11.58
CA TYR A 339 -14.63 -36.43 -10.18
C TYR A 339 -15.65 -37.22 -9.36
N SER A 340 -15.79 -38.52 -9.67
CA SER A 340 -16.44 -39.46 -8.80
C SER A 340 -15.43 -39.95 -7.76
N ALA A 341 -15.72 -39.63 -6.49
CA ALA A 341 -15.22 -40.06 -5.19
C ALA A 341 -13.73 -40.11 -4.98
#